data_e67ff279bdbbdc1fb089e0de9ea6532c
#
_entry.id   e67ff279bdbbdc1fb089e0de9ea6532c
#
_cell.length_a   1.000
_cell.length_b   1.000
_cell.length_c   1.000
_cell.angle_alpha   90.00
_cell.angle_beta   90.00
_cell.angle_gamma   90.00
#
_symmetry.space_group_name_H-M   'P 1'
#
loop_
_entity.id
_entity.type
_entity.pdbx_description
1 polymer ?
#
loop_
_entity_poly.entity_id
_entity_poly.type
_entity_poly.pdbx_seq_one_letter_code
_entity_poly.pdbx_strand_id
1 'polypeptide(L)' 'MPIIRLSDATYRAVAELSSPDFISTGVKQPDGTWLVPIEDHVIVDLARLRLPGESDDDLVARLIRSHLQQKPN' A
#
# COMPACT_ATOMS: atom_id res chain seq x y z
N MET A 1 -11.87 -2.00 -11.42
CA MET A 1 -10.79 -1.35 -10.68
C MET A 1 -9.96 -2.43 -9.99
N PRO A 2 -8.65 -2.48 -10.19
CA PRO A 2 -7.83 -3.49 -9.54
C PRO A 2 -7.85 -3.35 -8.02
N ILE A 3 -7.69 -4.48 -7.34
CA ILE A 3 -7.71 -4.53 -5.88
C ILE A 3 -6.42 -5.19 -5.41
N ILE A 4 -5.78 -4.61 -4.41
CA ILE A 4 -4.61 -5.22 -3.78
C ILE A 4 -4.94 -5.58 -2.33
N ARG A 5 -4.21 -6.56 -1.79
CA ARG A 5 -4.37 -6.99 -0.40
C ARG A 5 -3.20 -6.48 0.41
N LEU A 6 -3.50 -5.79 1.51
CA LEU A 6 -2.50 -5.27 2.43
C LEU A 6 -2.74 -5.84 3.82
N SER A 7 -1.65 -6.05 4.58
CA SER A 7 -1.77 -6.36 5.99
C SER A 7 -2.32 -5.14 6.74
N ASP A 8 -2.86 -5.38 7.93
CA ASP A 8 -3.38 -4.30 8.76
C ASP A 8 -2.30 -3.26 9.07
N ALA A 9 -1.09 -3.71 9.37
CA ALA A 9 0.02 -2.80 9.67
C ALA A 9 0.36 -1.92 8.47
N THR A 10 0.44 -2.49 7.26
CA THR A 10 0.74 -1.75 6.05
C THR A 10 -0.39 -0.78 5.72
N TYR A 11 -1.63 -1.21 5.85
CA TYR A 11 -2.79 -0.34 5.60
C TYR A 11 -2.79 0.87 6.52
N ARG A 12 -2.51 0.68 7.81
CA ARG A 12 -2.44 1.77 8.78
C ARG A 12 -1.31 2.74 8.46
N ALA A 13 -0.16 2.22 8.02
CA ALA A 13 0.96 3.07 7.61
C ALA A 13 0.60 3.95 6.42
N VAL A 14 -0.11 3.40 5.44
CA VAL A 14 -0.60 4.17 4.30
C VAL A 14 -1.55 5.27 4.77
N ALA A 15 -2.47 4.93 5.67
CA ALA A 15 -3.44 5.89 6.19
C ALA A 15 -2.74 7.05 6.93
N GLU A 16 -1.72 6.75 7.72
CA GLU A 16 -0.96 7.77 8.44
C GLU A 16 -0.22 8.71 7.49
N LEU A 17 0.41 8.17 6.45
CA LEU A 17 1.14 8.98 5.49
C LEU A 17 0.23 9.86 4.65
N SER A 18 -1.01 9.41 4.43
CA SER A 18 -1.97 10.13 3.58
C SER A 18 -2.89 11.04 4.38
N SER A 19 -2.80 11.03 5.71
CA SER A 19 -3.63 11.88 6.58
C SER A 19 -3.29 13.36 6.33
N PRO A 20 -4.26 14.28 6.38
CA PRO A 20 -5.67 14.10 6.70
C PRO A 20 -6.58 13.76 5.52
N ASP A 21 -6.04 13.72 4.31
CA ASP A 21 -6.83 13.58 3.10
C ASP A 21 -7.16 12.12 2.75
N PHE A 22 -6.73 11.18 3.58
CA PHE A 22 -6.95 9.77 3.32
C PHE A 22 -8.44 9.43 3.43
N ILE A 23 -8.98 8.91 2.33
CA ILE A 23 -10.34 8.39 2.29
C ILE A 23 -10.23 6.87 2.27
N SER A 24 -10.67 6.24 3.35
CA SER A 24 -10.61 4.79 3.45
C SER A 24 -11.65 4.14 2.56
N THR A 25 -11.19 3.52 1.48
CA THR A 25 -12.04 2.72 0.60
C THR A 25 -11.75 1.24 0.76
N GLY A 26 -10.81 0.89 1.65
CA GLY A 26 -10.45 -0.49 1.91
C GLY A 26 -11.53 -1.23 2.69
N VAL A 27 -11.62 -2.54 2.44
CA VAL A 27 -12.56 -3.42 3.13
C VAL A 27 -11.77 -4.41 3.96
N LYS A 28 -11.96 -4.37 5.28
CA LYS A 28 -11.25 -5.28 6.18
C LYS A 28 -11.79 -6.69 6.04
N GLN A 29 -10.88 -7.65 5.96
CA GLN A 29 -11.21 -9.06 5.82
C GLN A 29 -11.17 -9.77 7.17
N PRO A 30 -11.85 -10.92 7.28
CA PRO A 30 -11.85 -11.68 8.55
C PRO A 30 -10.47 -12.11 9.03
N ASP A 31 -9.51 -12.24 8.12
CA ASP A 31 -8.14 -12.62 8.46
C ASP A 31 -7.26 -11.44 8.90
N GLY A 32 -7.83 -10.24 8.99
CA GLY A 32 -7.10 -9.05 9.41
C GLY A 32 -6.45 -8.27 8.28
N THR A 33 -6.52 -8.76 7.05
CA THR A 33 -6.00 -8.01 5.89
C THR A 33 -7.06 -7.03 5.39
N TRP A 34 -6.64 -6.19 4.45
CA TRP A 34 -7.50 -5.21 3.81
C TRP A 34 -7.44 -5.36 2.31
N LEU A 35 -8.59 -5.34 1.65
CA LEU A 35 -8.67 -5.27 0.19
C LEU A 35 -8.88 -3.82 -0.18
N VAL A 36 -7.96 -3.26 -0.96
CA VAL A 36 -7.93 -1.83 -1.27
C VAL A 36 -8.01 -1.64 -2.78
N PRO A 37 -9.04 -0.93 -3.28
CA PRO A 37 -9.11 -0.63 -4.71
C PRO A 37 -8.04 0.39 -5.09
N ILE A 38 -7.37 0.15 -6.21
CA ILE A 38 -6.25 0.96 -6.68
C ILE A 38 -6.53 1.36 -8.13
N GLU A 39 -6.17 2.58 -8.51
CA GLU A 39 -6.33 3.02 -9.88
C GLU A 39 -5.39 2.29 -10.83
N ASP A 40 -5.81 2.13 -12.09
CA ASP A 40 -5.07 1.34 -13.07
C ASP A 40 -3.64 1.82 -13.26
N HIS A 41 -3.42 3.14 -13.33
CA HIS A 41 -2.08 3.68 -13.53
C HIS A 41 -1.17 3.40 -12.33
N VAL A 42 -1.73 3.35 -11.13
CA VAL A 42 -0.96 3.03 -9.92
C VAL A 42 -0.55 1.56 -9.94
N ILE A 43 -1.45 0.68 -10.38
CA ILE A 43 -1.14 -0.76 -10.51
C ILE A 43 0.02 -0.98 -11.48
N VAL A 44 0.04 -0.26 -12.61
CA VAL A 44 1.14 -0.36 -13.58
C VAL A 44 2.45 0.08 -12.93
N ASP A 45 2.43 1.19 -12.19
CA ASP A 45 3.63 1.67 -11.51
C ASP A 45 4.12 0.69 -10.44
N LEU A 46 3.20 0.12 -9.67
CA LEU A 46 3.56 -0.89 -8.67
C LEU A 46 4.18 -2.13 -9.32
N ALA A 47 3.64 -2.56 -10.47
CA ALA A 47 4.18 -3.73 -11.17
C ALA A 47 5.62 -3.49 -11.61
N ARG A 48 5.97 -2.25 -12.00
CA ARG A 48 7.33 -1.90 -12.41
C ARG A 48 8.31 -1.93 -11.23
N LEU A 49 7.82 -1.62 -10.03
CA LEU A 49 8.65 -1.52 -8.83
C LEU A 49 8.76 -2.85 -8.09
N ARG A 50 7.92 -3.81 -8.43
CA ARG A 50 7.86 -5.10 -7.73
C ARG A 50 9.11 -5.93 -7.99
N LEU A 51 9.68 -6.45 -6.91
CA LEU A 51 10.79 -7.40 -7.00
C LEU A 51 10.24 -8.83 -7.20
N PRO A 52 11.01 -9.73 -7.83
CA PRO A 52 10.59 -11.11 -8.00
C PRO A 52 10.21 -11.75 -6.66
N GLY A 53 9.04 -12.40 -6.63
CA GLY A 53 8.56 -13.06 -5.42
C GLY A 53 7.92 -12.15 -4.37
N GLU A 54 7.87 -10.85 -4.63
CA GLU A 54 7.31 -9.88 -3.69
C GLU A 54 5.80 -9.81 -3.81
N SER A 55 5.08 -9.89 -2.68
CA SER A 55 3.63 -9.69 -2.66
C SER A 55 3.29 -8.21 -2.71
N ASP A 56 2.01 -7.88 -2.94
CA ASP A 56 1.56 -6.49 -2.92
C ASP A 56 1.83 -5.84 -1.56
N ASP A 57 1.59 -6.57 -0.48
CA ASP A 57 1.85 -6.08 0.87
C ASP A 57 3.33 -5.79 1.08
N ASP A 58 4.20 -6.71 0.69
CA ASP A 58 5.64 -6.55 0.80
C ASP A 58 6.13 -5.34 0.00
N LEU A 59 5.63 -5.19 -1.21
CA LEU A 59 5.99 -4.08 -2.08
C LEU A 59 5.60 -2.74 -1.44
N VAL A 60 4.36 -2.61 -1.00
CA VAL A 60 3.87 -1.36 -0.42
C VAL A 60 4.62 -1.04 0.87
N ALA A 61 4.84 -2.03 1.72
CA ALA A 61 5.60 -1.85 2.96
C ALA A 61 7.03 -1.37 2.68
N ARG A 62 7.67 -1.93 1.65
CA ARG A 62 9.02 -1.52 1.25
C ARG A 62 9.04 -0.07 0.75
N LEU A 63 8.06 0.32 -0.05
CA LEU A 63 7.97 1.68 -0.56
C LEU A 63 7.74 2.69 0.57
N ILE A 64 6.90 2.35 1.54
CA ILE A 64 6.67 3.21 2.70
C ILE A 64 7.95 3.38 3.49
N ARG A 65 8.66 2.29 3.74
CA ARG A 65 9.93 2.33 4.49
C ARG A 65 10.95 3.20 3.76
N SER A 66 11.06 3.04 2.45
CA SER A 66 11.97 3.82 1.63
C SER A 66 11.62 5.31 1.70
N HIS A 67 10.33 5.64 1.63
CA HIS A 67 9.87 7.02 1.74
C HIS A 67 10.26 7.65 3.07
N LEU A 68 10.09 6.91 4.17
CA LEU A 68 10.43 7.41 5.49
C LEU A 68 11.94 7.61 5.67
N GLN A 69 12.76 6.80 5.00
CA GLN A 69 14.21 6.92 5.06
C GLN A 69 14.76 8.05 4.20
N GLN A 70 13.97 8.56 3.28
CA GLN A 70 14.37 9.64 2.38
C GLN A 70 14.02 11.03 2.93
N LYS A 71 13.90 11.15 4.23
CA LYS A 71 13.57 12.44 4.82
C LYS A 71 14.58 13.50 4.41
N PRO A 72 14.13 14.62 3.86
CA PRO A 72 15.03 15.77 3.67
C PRO A 72 15.43 16.32 5.02
N ASN A 73 16.66 16.68 5.12
CA ASN A 73 17.16 17.31 6.35
C ASN A 73 16.71 18.76 6.44
#